data_961fbf8a99f0417d62ce086eef2ef51b
#
_entry.id   961fbf8a99f0417d62ce086eef2ef51b
#
_cell.length_a   1.000
_cell.length_b   1.000
_cell.length_c   1.000
_cell.angle_alpha   90.00
_cell.angle_beta   90.00
_cell.angle_gamma   90.00
#
_symmetry.space_group_name_H-M   'P 1'
#
loop_
_entity.id
_entity.type
_entity.pdbx_description
1 polymer ?
#
loop_
_entity_poly.entity_id
_entity_poly.type
_entity_poly.pdbx_seq_one_letter_code
_entity_poly.pdbx_strand_id
1 'polypeptide(L)'
;KPATGLNILRETIMGRELFDYAFKEYARRWAFKHPEPADLFRTMEDASGEDLDWFWRGWFYGTDPCDISLDSVKYATPDIAANPPEAKETIIRANLEKPMTSLHDDVSKMRNRNDASISFQTDVDTTLRDFYWRYARGIEPYDSAAYETKAPATNLEALSSDEKNKYEGRHMYELTFSNKGGLVMPIILEWTFKDGTKEIDRIPAQVWRLNEVKVVKTFIKTKEVASIQLDPLRETADIETENNSWNIMPAPSKFTIFKKKAAASRGQSEGTNPMQKAKEKKGF
;
A
#
# COMPACT_ATOMS: atom_id res chain seq x y z
N LYS A 1 -18.91 1.38 -18.45
CA LYS A 1 -18.20 1.05 -17.19
C LYS A 1 -18.56 -0.37 -16.71
N PRO A 2 -19.85 -0.80 -16.52
CA PRO A 2 -20.16 -2.15 -15.99
C PRO A 2 -19.60 -3.30 -16.81
N ALA A 3 -19.78 -3.29 -18.13
CA ALA A 3 -19.26 -4.37 -18.99
C ALA A 3 -17.74 -4.51 -18.94
N THR A 4 -17.01 -3.39 -18.88
CA THR A 4 -15.57 -3.35 -18.70
C THR A 4 -15.20 -3.95 -17.34
N GLY A 5 -15.91 -3.55 -16.27
CA GLY A 5 -15.71 -4.08 -14.93
C GLY A 5 -15.87 -5.60 -14.88
N LEU A 6 -16.98 -6.13 -15.40
CA LEU A 6 -17.21 -7.59 -15.45
C LEU A 6 -16.15 -8.33 -16.27
N ASN A 7 -15.65 -7.72 -17.35
CA ASN A 7 -14.55 -8.33 -18.12
C ASN A 7 -13.24 -8.37 -17.33
N ILE A 8 -12.92 -7.28 -16.59
CA ILE A 8 -11.75 -7.25 -15.69
C ILE A 8 -11.91 -8.26 -14.57
N LEU A 9 -13.11 -8.37 -14.00
CA LEU A 9 -13.40 -9.35 -12.94
C LEU A 9 -13.15 -10.77 -13.45
N ARG A 10 -13.56 -11.06 -14.68
CA ARG A 10 -13.37 -12.37 -15.33
C ARG A 10 -11.92 -12.67 -15.68
N GLU A 11 -11.23 -11.72 -16.31
CA GLU A 11 -9.91 -11.99 -16.89
C GLU A 11 -8.76 -11.80 -15.88
N THR A 12 -8.92 -10.85 -14.93
CA THR A 12 -7.80 -10.38 -14.08
C THR A 12 -7.96 -10.78 -12.63
N ILE A 13 -9.17 -10.72 -12.08
CA ILE A 13 -9.41 -10.86 -10.63
C ILE A 13 -9.77 -12.30 -10.26
N MET A 14 -10.86 -12.82 -10.81
CA MET A 14 -11.36 -14.16 -10.48
C MET A 14 -10.74 -15.27 -11.35
N GLY A 15 -10.40 -14.93 -12.59
CA GLY A 15 -10.10 -15.91 -13.63
C GLY A 15 -11.36 -16.46 -14.31
N ARG A 16 -11.19 -16.95 -15.53
CA ARG A 16 -12.30 -17.36 -16.41
C ARG A 16 -13.16 -18.48 -15.83
N GLU A 17 -12.53 -19.50 -15.30
CA GLU A 17 -13.24 -20.69 -14.81
C GLU A 17 -14.16 -20.34 -13.64
N LEU A 18 -13.64 -19.63 -12.65
CA LEU A 18 -14.40 -19.26 -11.45
C LEU A 18 -15.49 -18.26 -11.76
N PHE A 19 -15.17 -17.23 -12.55
CA PHE A 19 -16.15 -16.25 -12.99
C PHE A 19 -17.28 -16.89 -13.80
N ASP A 20 -16.94 -17.71 -14.80
CA ASP A 20 -17.94 -18.35 -15.68
C ASP A 20 -18.83 -19.32 -14.89
N TYR A 21 -18.29 -19.99 -13.89
CA TYR A 21 -19.09 -20.81 -12.95
C TYR A 21 -20.07 -19.95 -12.17
N ALA A 22 -19.61 -18.92 -11.50
CA ALA A 22 -20.45 -18.05 -10.69
C ALA A 22 -21.52 -17.32 -11.52
N PHE A 23 -21.16 -16.88 -12.73
CA PHE A 23 -22.09 -16.23 -13.63
C PHE A 23 -23.16 -17.16 -14.19
N LYS A 24 -22.82 -18.43 -14.47
CA LYS A 24 -23.80 -19.47 -14.83
C LYS A 24 -24.75 -19.76 -13.68
N GLU A 25 -24.23 -19.78 -12.44
CA GLU A 25 -25.05 -19.94 -11.24
C GLU A 25 -26.02 -18.77 -11.05
N TYR A 26 -25.58 -17.55 -11.32
CA TYR A 26 -26.46 -16.40 -11.36
C TYR A 26 -27.58 -16.55 -12.39
N ALA A 27 -27.23 -16.92 -13.62
CA ALA A 27 -28.21 -17.14 -14.68
C ALA A 27 -29.22 -18.23 -14.31
N ARG A 28 -28.76 -19.33 -13.67
CA ARG A 28 -29.62 -20.43 -13.22
C ARG A 28 -30.58 -20.02 -12.09
N ARG A 29 -30.10 -19.26 -11.09
CA ARG A 29 -30.90 -18.83 -9.92
C ARG A 29 -31.97 -17.81 -10.32
N TRP A 30 -31.63 -16.95 -11.25
CA TRP A 30 -32.44 -15.78 -11.57
C TRP A 30 -33.15 -15.85 -12.92
N ALA A 31 -33.06 -16.97 -13.63
CA ALA A 31 -33.79 -17.20 -14.88
C ALA A 31 -35.31 -16.97 -14.67
N PHE A 32 -35.90 -16.16 -15.55
CA PHE A 32 -37.32 -15.78 -15.54
C PHE A 32 -37.78 -15.04 -14.27
N LYS A 33 -36.84 -14.46 -13.51
CA LYS A 33 -37.12 -13.62 -12.34
C LYS A 33 -36.68 -12.18 -12.64
N HIS A 34 -36.92 -11.27 -11.72
CA HIS A 34 -36.53 -9.85 -11.82
C HIS A 34 -35.45 -9.52 -10.78
N PRO A 35 -34.18 -9.82 -11.06
CA PRO A 35 -33.11 -9.56 -10.11
C PRO A 35 -32.77 -8.08 -10.00
N GLU A 36 -32.38 -7.66 -8.82
CA GLU A 36 -31.73 -6.40 -8.56
C GLU A 36 -30.19 -6.53 -8.68
N PRO A 37 -29.44 -5.42 -8.81
CA PRO A 37 -27.97 -5.47 -8.86
C PRO A 37 -27.32 -6.21 -7.68
N ALA A 38 -27.91 -6.07 -6.48
CA ALA A 38 -27.45 -6.78 -5.29
C ALA A 38 -27.54 -8.30 -5.41
N ASP A 39 -28.51 -8.81 -6.17
CA ASP A 39 -28.67 -10.25 -6.38
C ASP A 39 -27.55 -10.83 -7.25
N LEU A 40 -27.09 -10.05 -8.24
CA LEU A 40 -25.89 -10.42 -8.99
C LEU A 40 -24.66 -10.49 -8.07
N PHE A 41 -24.42 -9.43 -7.29
CA PHE A 41 -23.22 -9.33 -6.43
C PHE A 41 -23.17 -10.46 -5.43
N ARG A 42 -24.23 -10.68 -4.67
CA ARG A 42 -24.33 -11.79 -3.70
C ARG A 42 -24.18 -13.16 -4.37
N THR A 43 -24.80 -13.36 -5.51
CA THR A 43 -24.70 -14.66 -6.19
C THR A 43 -23.28 -14.92 -6.69
N MET A 44 -22.59 -13.90 -7.18
CA MET A 44 -21.20 -14.02 -7.60
C MET A 44 -20.30 -14.39 -6.42
N GLU A 45 -20.46 -13.74 -5.28
CA GLU A 45 -19.69 -14.02 -4.06
C GLU A 45 -20.02 -15.39 -3.46
N ASP A 46 -21.31 -15.71 -3.33
CA ASP A 46 -21.77 -17.02 -2.81
C ASP A 46 -21.21 -18.18 -3.64
N ALA A 47 -21.23 -18.05 -4.96
CA ALA A 47 -20.83 -19.11 -5.86
C ALA A 47 -19.31 -19.23 -6.00
N SER A 48 -18.59 -18.12 -5.89
CA SER A 48 -17.13 -18.11 -6.02
C SER A 48 -16.41 -18.31 -4.69
N GLY A 49 -17.03 -17.91 -3.58
CA GLY A 49 -16.39 -17.86 -2.26
C GLY A 49 -15.38 -16.70 -2.12
N GLU A 50 -15.37 -15.76 -3.06
CA GLU A 50 -14.49 -14.61 -3.06
C GLU A 50 -15.18 -13.38 -2.46
N ASP A 51 -14.45 -12.59 -1.67
CA ASP A 51 -14.88 -11.28 -1.17
C ASP A 51 -14.67 -10.21 -2.24
N LEU A 52 -15.74 -9.79 -2.88
CA LEU A 52 -15.75 -8.82 -3.98
C LEU A 52 -16.40 -7.48 -3.61
N ASP A 53 -16.74 -7.25 -2.34
CA ASP A 53 -17.39 -6.02 -1.87
C ASP A 53 -16.63 -4.75 -2.31
N TRP A 54 -15.29 -4.78 -2.23
CA TRP A 54 -14.42 -3.70 -2.66
C TRP A 54 -14.58 -3.40 -4.17
N PHE A 55 -14.77 -4.45 -4.97
CA PHE A 55 -14.92 -4.33 -6.43
C PHE A 55 -16.29 -3.76 -6.79
N TRP A 56 -17.37 -4.30 -6.20
CA TRP A 56 -18.72 -3.79 -6.44
C TRP A 56 -18.85 -2.34 -6.03
N ARG A 57 -18.34 -1.97 -4.86
CA ARG A 57 -18.34 -0.59 -4.36
C ARG A 57 -17.69 0.36 -5.36
N GLY A 58 -16.52 0.07 -5.86
CA GLY A 58 -15.79 0.94 -6.78
C GLY A 58 -16.37 0.99 -8.19
N TRP A 59 -16.70 -0.18 -8.77
CA TRP A 59 -17.12 -0.27 -10.15
C TRP A 59 -18.59 0.08 -10.40
N PHE A 60 -19.47 -0.17 -9.43
CA PHE A 60 -20.92 -0.04 -9.61
C PHE A 60 -21.55 1.08 -8.79
N TYR A 61 -21.00 1.41 -7.63
CA TYR A 61 -21.52 2.47 -6.76
C TYR A 61 -20.67 3.74 -6.77
N GLY A 62 -19.43 3.67 -7.25
CA GLY A 62 -18.52 4.81 -7.37
C GLY A 62 -18.38 5.33 -8.79
N THR A 63 -17.84 6.54 -8.90
CA THR A 63 -17.49 7.20 -10.18
C THR A 63 -15.98 7.32 -10.38
N ASP A 64 -15.20 6.99 -9.37
CA ASP A 64 -13.76 7.13 -9.36
C ASP A 64 -13.11 6.32 -10.49
N PRO A 65 -12.07 6.87 -11.13
CA PRO A 65 -11.28 6.16 -12.13
C PRO A 65 -10.21 5.30 -11.46
N CYS A 66 -9.66 4.36 -12.21
CA CYS A 66 -8.43 3.68 -11.81
C CYS A 66 -7.23 4.54 -12.24
N ASP A 67 -6.37 4.90 -11.29
CA ASP A 67 -5.09 5.55 -11.52
C ASP A 67 -4.18 5.17 -10.35
N ILE A 68 -3.34 4.16 -10.56
CA ILE A 68 -2.37 3.68 -9.58
C ILE A 68 -0.98 4.05 -10.07
N SER A 69 -0.25 4.85 -9.29
CA SER A 69 1.09 5.30 -9.66
C SER A 69 2.18 4.55 -8.90
N LEU A 70 3.32 4.38 -9.56
CA LEU A 70 4.58 3.97 -8.96
C LEU A 70 5.39 5.22 -8.59
N ASP A 71 5.25 5.69 -7.35
CA ASP A 71 5.81 6.97 -6.91
C ASP A 71 7.32 6.91 -6.68
N SER A 72 7.81 5.82 -6.11
CA SER A 72 9.24 5.67 -5.83
C SER A 72 9.67 4.21 -5.77
N VAL A 73 10.91 3.98 -6.15
CA VAL A 73 11.61 2.70 -6.05
C VAL A 73 12.90 2.96 -5.29
N LYS A 74 13.06 2.30 -4.13
CA LYS A 74 14.30 2.29 -3.39
C LYS A 74 14.96 0.93 -3.55
N TYR A 75 16.23 0.95 -3.92
CA TYR A 75 17.04 -0.23 -4.10
C TYR A 75 18.02 -0.37 -2.96
N ALA A 76 18.15 -1.58 -2.43
CA ALA A 76 19.16 -1.92 -1.43
C ALA A 76 19.66 -3.36 -1.67
N THR A 77 20.91 -3.57 -1.33
CA THR A 77 21.48 -4.91 -1.20
C THR A 77 21.66 -5.21 0.29
N PRO A 78 21.31 -6.41 0.76
CA PRO A 78 21.56 -6.78 2.15
C PRO A 78 23.06 -6.74 2.42
N ASP A 79 23.51 -5.90 3.33
CA ASP A 79 24.88 -5.96 3.84
C ASP A 79 24.91 -6.94 5.01
N ILE A 80 25.28 -8.17 4.70
CA ILE A 80 25.32 -9.29 5.65
C ILE A 80 26.42 -9.11 6.70
N ALA A 81 27.41 -8.26 6.42
CA ALA A 81 28.52 -7.97 7.31
C ALA A 81 28.24 -6.81 8.27
N ALA A 82 27.36 -5.90 7.90
CA ALA A 82 27.08 -4.72 8.71
C ALA A 82 26.06 -5.03 9.81
N ASN A 83 26.52 -4.91 11.04
CA ASN A 83 25.68 -4.89 12.23
C ASN A 83 25.76 -3.46 12.81
N PRO A 84 24.99 -2.48 12.26
CA PRO A 84 25.12 -1.10 12.72
C PRO A 84 24.60 -0.98 14.16
N PRO A 85 25.48 -0.72 15.16
CA PRO A 85 25.08 -0.57 16.55
C PRO A 85 24.07 0.58 16.75
N GLU A 86 24.11 1.58 15.90
CA GLU A 86 23.25 2.76 15.96
C GLU A 86 21.78 2.44 15.61
N ALA A 87 21.53 1.49 14.69
CA ALA A 87 20.19 1.05 14.37
C ALA A 87 19.51 0.33 15.56
N LYS A 88 20.28 -0.33 16.43
CA LYS A 88 19.78 -0.98 17.64
C LYS A 88 19.25 0.02 18.65
N GLU A 89 19.98 1.12 18.90
CA GLU A 89 19.53 2.14 19.84
C GLU A 89 18.28 2.88 19.37
N THR A 90 18.17 3.18 18.07
CA THR A 90 17.01 3.87 17.52
C THR A 90 15.75 3.00 17.57
N ILE A 91 15.86 1.70 17.29
CA ILE A 91 14.75 0.76 17.38
C ILE A 91 14.33 0.55 18.85
N ILE A 92 15.28 0.46 19.77
CA ILE A 92 15.00 0.33 21.19
C ILE A 92 14.28 1.57 21.71
N ARG A 93 14.70 2.78 21.33
CA ARG A 93 14.02 4.03 21.71
C ARG A 93 12.62 4.15 21.11
N ALA A 94 12.43 3.78 19.85
CA ALA A 94 11.12 3.79 19.20
C ALA A 94 10.14 2.80 19.85
N ASN A 95 10.63 1.63 20.28
CA ASN A 95 9.81 0.64 20.97
C ASN A 95 9.59 0.96 22.46
N LEU A 96 10.36 1.89 23.01
CA LEU A 96 10.20 2.43 24.37
C LEU A 96 9.28 3.65 24.44
N GLU A 97 8.76 4.12 23.30
CA GLU A 97 7.65 5.06 23.34
C GLU A 97 6.52 4.42 24.14
N LYS A 98 6.16 5.13 25.25
CA LYS A 98 5.13 4.68 26.18
C LYS A 98 3.94 4.16 25.42
N PRO A 99 3.52 2.91 25.64
CA PRO A 99 2.33 2.42 24.98
C PRO A 99 1.22 3.43 25.23
N MET A 100 0.55 3.88 24.18
CA MET A 100 -0.66 4.69 24.23
C MET A 100 -1.75 3.82 24.87
N THR A 101 -1.64 3.59 26.14
CA THR A 101 -2.63 2.89 26.91
C THR A 101 -3.56 3.89 27.55
N SER A 102 -4.70 3.42 28.00
CA SER A 102 -5.68 4.08 28.85
C SER A 102 -5.10 4.65 30.17
N LEU A 103 -3.79 4.73 30.28
CA LEU A 103 -3.00 5.21 31.40
C LEU A 103 -2.75 6.73 31.40
N HIS A 104 -3.16 7.42 30.33
CA HIS A 104 -3.17 8.89 30.40
C HIS A 104 -4.14 9.31 31.50
N ASP A 105 -3.63 10.09 32.45
CA ASP A 105 -4.45 10.75 33.45
C ASP A 105 -5.47 11.64 32.73
N ASP A 106 -6.70 11.16 32.66
CA ASP A 106 -7.79 12.00 32.24
C ASP A 106 -8.11 13.03 33.36
N VAL A 107 -8.85 14.06 32.98
CA VAL A 107 -9.21 15.14 33.88
C VAL A 107 -9.93 14.62 35.16
N SER A 108 -10.73 13.56 35.00
CA SER A 108 -11.46 12.98 36.14
C SER A 108 -10.52 12.28 37.10
N LYS A 109 -9.54 11.52 36.61
CA LYS A 109 -8.52 10.89 37.47
C LYS A 109 -7.67 11.92 38.21
N MET A 110 -7.25 13.00 37.54
CA MET A 110 -6.50 14.09 38.18
C MET A 110 -7.31 14.80 39.25
N ARG A 111 -8.59 15.11 38.96
CA ARG A 111 -9.47 15.74 39.95
C ARG A 111 -9.72 14.86 41.17
N ASN A 112 -9.98 13.55 40.93
CA ASN A 112 -10.21 12.60 42.00
C ASN A 112 -8.98 12.39 42.90
N ARG A 113 -7.77 12.46 42.33
CA ARG A 113 -6.54 12.39 43.14
C ARG A 113 -6.29 13.64 43.98
N ASN A 114 -6.71 14.81 43.51
CA ASN A 114 -6.53 16.08 44.19
C ASN A 114 -7.63 16.37 45.20
N ASP A 115 -8.71 15.61 45.20
CA ASP A 115 -9.81 15.76 46.12
C ASP A 115 -9.61 14.85 47.36
N ALA A 116 -9.25 15.47 48.49
CA ALA A 116 -9.00 14.75 49.72
C ALA A 116 -10.25 14.06 50.31
N SER A 117 -11.45 14.38 49.83
CA SER A 117 -12.70 13.75 50.27
C SER A 117 -12.94 12.40 49.60
N ILE A 118 -12.21 12.13 48.49
CA ILE A 118 -12.33 10.88 47.69
C ILE A 118 -11.28 9.87 48.14
N SER A 119 -11.70 8.78 48.75
CA SER A 119 -10.84 7.64 49.06
C SER A 119 -11.05 6.54 48.02
N PHE A 120 -9.96 6.07 47.44
CA PHE A 120 -10.04 4.93 46.52
C PHE A 120 -10.18 3.63 47.33
N GLN A 121 -11.16 2.80 46.96
CA GLN A 121 -11.40 1.52 47.62
C GLN A 121 -10.17 0.62 47.65
N THR A 122 -9.38 0.67 46.60
CA THR A 122 -8.10 -0.08 46.46
C THR A 122 -7.00 0.43 47.42
N ASP A 123 -7.16 1.62 48.02
CA ASP A 123 -6.26 2.12 49.04
C ASP A 123 -6.71 1.71 50.42
N VAL A 124 -8.00 1.60 50.62
CA VAL A 124 -8.63 1.10 51.85
C VAL A 124 -8.44 -0.40 51.99
N ASP A 125 -8.72 -1.14 50.92
CA ASP A 125 -8.59 -2.60 50.87
C ASP A 125 -7.54 -3.00 49.81
N THR A 126 -6.38 -3.42 50.28
CA THR A 126 -5.26 -3.81 49.42
C THR A 126 -5.47 -5.13 48.70
N THR A 127 -6.45 -5.95 49.13
CA THR A 127 -6.78 -7.22 48.46
C THR A 127 -7.47 -7.02 47.12
N LEU A 128 -8.03 -5.85 46.88
CA LEU A 128 -8.65 -5.45 45.62
C LEU A 128 -7.66 -4.96 44.57
N ARG A 129 -6.37 -4.91 44.91
CA ARG A 129 -5.33 -4.46 43.97
C ARG A 129 -5.00 -5.54 42.97
N ASP A 130 -5.46 -5.32 41.73
CA ASP A 130 -5.15 -6.18 40.60
C ASP A 130 -3.84 -5.75 39.89
N PHE A 131 -3.53 -6.43 38.81
CA PHE A 131 -2.38 -6.13 37.95
C PHE A 131 -2.38 -4.67 37.47
N TYR A 132 -3.56 -4.10 37.19
CA TYR A 132 -3.70 -2.75 36.63
C TYR A 132 -3.62 -1.64 37.69
N TRP A 133 -3.69 -1.96 38.98
CA TRP A 133 -3.63 -0.96 40.05
C TRP A 133 -2.37 -0.08 39.98
N ARG A 134 -1.23 -0.66 39.65
CA ARG A 134 0.03 0.10 39.46
C ARG A 134 -0.09 1.10 38.34
N TYR A 135 -0.67 0.68 37.22
CA TYR A 135 -0.81 1.50 36.02
C TYR A 135 -1.82 2.64 36.21
N ALA A 136 -2.81 2.49 37.04
CA ALA A 136 -3.78 3.55 37.35
C ALA A 136 -3.15 4.74 38.12
N ARG A 137 -2.00 4.52 38.75
CA ARG A 137 -1.29 5.55 39.54
C ARG A 137 -0.07 6.15 38.86
N GLY A 138 0.26 5.72 37.65
CA GLY A 138 1.46 6.05 36.93
C GLY A 138 2.57 5.01 37.16
N ILE A 139 3.53 4.99 36.28
CA ILE A 139 4.71 4.11 36.37
C ILE A 139 5.63 4.72 37.43
N GLU A 140 5.90 4.01 38.52
CA GLU A 140 6.90 4.42 39.47
C GLU A 140 8.31 4.38 38.84
N PRO A 141 9.27 5.20 39.30
CA PRO A 141 10.65 5.18 38.76
C PRO A 141 11.27 3.79 38.77
N TYR A 142 10.93 2.95 39.73
CA TYR A 142 11.34 1.55 39.81
C TYR A 142 10.79 0.69 38.67
N ASP A 143 9.54 0.89 38.31
CA ASP A 143 8.89 0.15 37.22
C ASP A 143 9.42 0.62 35.86
N SER A 144 9.77 1.87 35.69
CA SER A 144 10.45 2.39 34.50
C SER A 144 11.83 1.74 34.33
N ALA A 145 12.65 1.68 35.39
CA ALA A 145 13.97 1.04 35.32
C ALA A 145 13.86 -0.47 35.06
N ALA A 146 12.87 -1.15 35.64
CA ALA A 146 12.61 -2.56 35.40
C ALA A 146 12.09 -2.83 34.00
N TYR A 147 11.34 -1.88 33.43
CA TYR A 147 10.86 -1.96 32.04
C TYR A 147 11.99 -1.68 31.04
N GLU A 148 12.84 -0.70 31.30
CA GLU A 148 14.02 -0.39 30.51
C GLU A 148 15.03 -1.56 30.48
N THR A 149 15.19 -2.26 31.61
CA THR A 149 16.07 -3.45 31.69
C THR A 149 15.43 -4.71 31.13
N LYS A 150 14.10 -4.79 31.09
CA LYS A 150 13.34 -5.93 30.54
C LYS A 150 12.79 -5.67 29.15
N ALA A 151 12.93 -4.43 28.62
CA ALA A 151 12.71 -4.26 27.19
C ALA A 151 13.56 -5.35 26.51
N PRO A 152 12.93 -6.29 25.77
CA PRO A 152 13.70 -7.28 25.08
C PRO A 152 14.74 -6.47 24.32
N ALA A 153 16.01 -6.68 24.64
CA ALA A 153 17.03 -6.37 23.67
C ALA A 153 16.45 -7.02 22.43
N THR A 154 15.91 -6.20 21.53
CA THR A 154 15.68 -6.65 20.17
C THR A 154 17.10 -6.93 19.74
N ASN A 155 17.54 -8.12 20.11
CA ASN A 155 18.67 -8.73 19.48
C ASN A 155 18.21 -8.77 18.04
N LEU A 156 18.63 -7.79 17.27
CA LEU A 156 18.95 -8.04 15.89
C LEU A 156 20.06 -9.09 16.03
N GLU A 157 19.62 -10.32 16.33
CA GLU A 157 20.51 -11.47 16.38
C GLU A 157 21.25 -11.40 15.07
N ALA A 158 22.56 -11.45 15.17
CA ALA A 158 23.38 -11.56 13.98
C ALA A 158 22.73 -12.68 13.16
N LEU A 159 22.31 -12.39 11.94
CA LEU A 159 21.63 -13.33 11.06
C LEU A 159 22.34 -14.68 11.17
N SER A 160 21.57 -15.73 11.41
CA SER A 160 22.11 -17.09 11.44
C SER A 160 22.83 -17.39 10.12
N SER A 161 23.70 -18.38 10.10
CA SER A 161 24.40 -18.77 8.87
C SER A 161 23.42 -19.10 7.74
N ASP A 162 22.29 -19.71 8.07
CA ASP A 162 21.26 -20.08 7.11
C ASP A 162 20.52 -18.86 6.55
N GLU A 163 20.24 -17.88 7.40
CA GLU A 163 19.64 -16.60 6.96
C GLU A 163 20.61 -15.78 6.12
N LYS A 164 21.91 -15.75 6.47
CA LYS A 164 22.93 -15.12 5.66
C LYS A 164 22.98 -15.70 4.25
N ASN A 165 23.02 -17.03 4.15
CA ASN A 165 23.00 -17.73 2.86
C ASN A 165 21.72 -17.45 2.06
N LYS A 166 20.58 -17.30 2.75
CA LYS A 166 19.29 -17.00 2.11
C LYS A 166 19.25 -15.60 1.50
N TYR A 167 19.91 -14.62 2.10
CA TYR A 167 19.89 -13.22 1.65
C TYR A 167 21.13 -12.81 0.85
N GLU A 168 22.16 -13.67 0.80
CA GLU A 168 23.35 -13.41 0.02
C GLU A 168 23.01 -13.27 -1.48
N GLY A 169 23.52 -12.23 -2.11
CA GLY A 169 23.28 -11.95 -3.52
C GLY A 169 21.84 -11.58 -3.87
N ARG A 170 20.98 -11.27 -2.88
CA ARG A 170 19.61 -10.80 -3.11
C ARG A 170 19.57 -9.30 -3.32
N HIS A 171 18.60 -8.88 -4.12
CA HIS A 171 18.32 -7.49 -4.42
C HIS A 171 16.98 -7.12 -3.81
N MET A 172 16.95 -6.09 -2.95
CA MET A 172 15.74 -5.61 -2.27
C MET A 172 15.24 -4.34 -2.96
N TYR A 173 13.96 -4.33 -3.27
CA TYR A 173 13.27 -3.20 -3.88
C TYR A 173 12.08 -2.80 -3.00
N GLU A 174 12.13 -1.59 -2.41
CA GLU A 174 10.98 -1.01 -1.72
C GLU A 174 10.25 -0.10 -2.70
N LEU A 175 9.02 -0.49 -3.04
CA LEU A 175 8.18 0.26 -3.96
C LEU A 175 7.08 0.98 -3.18
N THR A 176 6.85 2.22 -3.55
CA THR A 176 5.76 3.04 -3.03
C THR A 176 4.73 3.24 -4.12
N PHE A 177 3.50 2.86 -3.84
CA PHE A 177 2.36 3.02 -4.73
C PHE A 177 1.36 4.01 -4.15
N SER A 178 0.75 4.83 -5.01
CA SER A 178 -0.38 5.68 -4.64
C SER A 178 -1.57 5.43 -5.54
N ASN A 179 -2.75 5.38 -4.94
CA ASN A 179 -4.02 5.34 -5.65
C ASN A 179 -4.52 6.78 -5.84
N LYS A 180 -4.25 7.35 -7.01
CA LYS A 180 -4.62 8.74 -7.34
C LYS A 180 -6.05 8.85 -7.85
N GLY A 181 -6.55 7.79 -8.45
CA GLY A 181 -7.88 7.77 -9.04
C GLY A 181 -9.00 7.47 -8.03
N GLY A 182 -8.69 6.82 -6.92
CA GLY A 182 -9.63 6.41 -5.89
C GLY A 182 -10.24 5.03 -6.08
N LEU A 183 -10.31 4.50 -7.31
CA LEU A 183 -10.78 3.14 -7.54
C LEU A 183 -9.73 2.13 -7.09
N VAL A 184 -10.11 1.27 -6.14
CA VAL A 184 -9.26 0.20 -5.64
C VAL A 184 -9.14 -0.91 -6.67
N MET A 185 -7.90 -1.29 -7.04
CA MET A 185 -7.61 -2.33 -7.99
C MET A 185 -6.35 -3.13 -7.57
N PRO A 186 -6.18 -4.37 -8.06
CA PRO A 186 -4.94 -5.11 -7.88
C PRO A 186 -3.75 -4.36 -8.48
N ILE A 187 -2.56 -4.55 -7.90
CA ILE A 187 -1.32 -4.01 -8.45
C ILE A 187 -0.62 -5.13 -9.24
N ILE A 188 -0.41 -4.90 -10.52
CA ILE A 188 0.25 -5.84 -11.43
C ILE A 188 1.60 -5.25 -11.82
N LEU A 189 2.69 -5.94 -11.52
CA LEU A 189 4.05 -5.49 -11.76
C LEU A 189 4.74 -6.40 -12.77
N GLU A 190 5.30 -5.84 -13.81
CA GLU A 190 6.27 -6.49 -14.66
C GLU A 190 7.68 -6.01 -14.25
N TRP A 191 8.51 -6.96 -13.88
CA TRP A 191 9.93 -6.78 -13.64
C TRP A 191 10.70 -7.16 -14.88
N THR A 192 11.54 -6.28 -15.38
CA THR A 192 12.52 -6.61 -16.41
C THR A 192 13.90 -6.60 -15.77
N PHE A 193 14.57 -7.74 -15.78
CA PHE A 193 15.90 -7.87 -15.19
C PHE A 193 17.00 -7.44 -16.17
N LYS A 194 18.20 -7.18 -15.66
CA LYS A 194 19.35 -6.80 -16.50
C LYS A 194 19.75 -7.85 -17.54
N ASP A 195 19.43 -9.11 -17.27
CA ASP A 195 19.65 -10.21 -18.24
C ASP A 195 18.57 -10.29 -19.33
N GLY A 196 17.59 -9.39 -19.33
CA GLY A 196 16.48 -9.35 -20.28
C GLY A 196 15.32 -10.28 -19.95
N THR A 197 15.42 -11.09 -18.90
CA THR A 197 14.28 -11.93 -18.47
C THR A 197 13.21 -11.07 -17.80
N LYS A 198 11.95 -11.55 -17.87
CA LYS A 198 10.81 -10.85 -17.29
C LYS A 198 10.07 -11.73 -16.29
N GLU A 199 9.49 -11.09 -15.27
CA GLU A 199 8.66 -11.73 -14.27
C GLU A 199 7.44 -10.83 -13.99
N ILE A 200 6.28 -11.43 -13.75
CA ILE A 200 5.05 -10.69 -13.40
C ILE A 200 4.63 -11.07 -11.98
N ASP A 201 4.52 -10.06 -11.11
CA ASP A 201 3.93 -10.19 -9.78
C ASP A 201 2.53 -9.59 -9.79
N ARG A 202 1.58 -10.31 -9.19
CA ARG A 202 0.20 -9.85 -9.00
C ARG A 202 -0.07 -9.69 -7.51
N ILE A 203 -0.34 -8.47 -7.08
CA ILE A 203 -0.66 -8.15 -5.71
C ILE A 203 -2.17 -7.92 -5.64
N PRO A 204 -2.90 -8.71 -4.86
CA PRO A 204 -4.34 -8.60 -4.79
C PRO A 204 -4.78 -7.25 -4.20
N ALA A 205 -6.00 -6.82 -4.53
CA ALA A 205 -6.56 -5.53 -4.13
C ALA A 205 -6.64 -5.33 -2.61
N GLN A 206 -6.63 -6.41 -1.84
CA GLN A 206 -6.59 -6.40 -0.38
C GLN A 206 -5.37 -5.66 0.21
N VAL A 207 -4.34 -5.41 -0.60
CA VAL A 207 -3.19 -4.59 -0.19
C VAL A 207 -3.61 -3.17 0.24
N TRP A 208 -4.71 -2.66 -0.33
CA TRP A 208 -5.26 -1.34 -0.03
C TRP A 208 -6.15 -1.31 1.22
N ARG A 209 -6.42 -2.43 1.86
CA ARG A 209 -7.39 -2.54 2.96
C ARG A 209 -7.08 -1.64 4.15
N LEU A 210 -5.82 -1.44 4.48
CA LEU A 210 -5.39 -0.60 5.60
C LEU A 210 -5.20 0.87 5.21
N ASN A 211 -4.90 1.13 3.95
CA ASN A 211 -4.71 2.47 3.42
C ASN A 211 -5.04 2.49 1.93
N GLU A 212 -6.16 3.10 1.58
CA GLU A 212 -6.65 3.18 0.20
C GLU A 212 -5.86 4.18 -0.66
N VAL A 213 -5.03 5.03 -0.04
CA VAL A 213 -4.32 6.12 -0.74
C VAL A 213 -2.88 5.74 -1.08
N LYS A 214 -2.18 5.08 -0.14
CA LYS A 214 -0.75 4.81 -0.30
C LYS A 214 -0.33 3.49 0.31
N VAL A 215 0.46 2.73 -0.42
CA VAL A 215 1.01 1.44 -0.01
C VAL A 215 2.51 1.39 -0.27
N VAL A 216 3.26 0.86 0.68
CA VAL A 216 4.69 0.56 0.53
C VAL A 216 4.87 -0.94 0.64
N LYS A 217 5.57 -1.52 -0.32
CA LYS A 217 5.85 -2.97 -0.33
C LYS A 217 7.30 -3.25 -0.73
N THR A 218 7.93 -4.16 0.01
CA THR A 218 9.28 -4.61 -0.29
C THR A 218 9.25 -5.95 -1.02
N PHE A 219 10.08 -6.04 -2.06
CA PHE A 219 10.29 -7.25 -2.86
C PHE A 219 11.74 -7.67 -2.80
N ILE A 220 11.96 -8.98 -2.74
CA ILE A 220 13.30 -9.56 -2.76
C ILE A 220 13.44 -10.35 -4.05
N LYS A 221 14.37 -9.93 -4.90
CA LYS A 221 14.63 -10.57 -6.18
C LYS A 221 16.02 -11.22 -6.19
N THR A 222 16.16 -12.27 -7.00
CA THR A 222 17.43 -12.98 -7.18
C THR A 222 18.36 -12.32 -8.18
N LYS A 223 17.79 -11.46 -9.02
CA LYS A 223 18.50 -10.77 -10.10
C LYS A 223 18.28 -9.27 -9.97
N GLU A 224 19.24 -8.51 -10.47
CA GLU A 224 19.12 -7.05 -10.49
C GLU A 224 18.09 -6.62 -11.54
N VAL A 225 17.18 -5.74 -11.13
CA VAL A 225 16.09 -5.23 -11.97
C VAL A 225 16.60 -4.06 -12.82
N ALA A 226 16.32 -4.09 -14.10
CA ALA A 226 16.62 -3.01 -15.03
C ALA A 226 15.47 -1.98 -15.09
N SER A 227 14.22 -2.46 -15.08
CA SER A 227 13.05 -1.60 -15.12
C SER A 227 11.82 -2.28 -14.53
N ILE A 228 10.84 -1.47 -14.13
CA ILE A 228 9.56 -1.92 -13.57
C ILE A 228 8.45 -1.23 -14.33
N GLN A 229 7.39 -1.98 -14.66
CA GLN A 229 6.18 -1.44 -15.24
C GLN A 229 4.94 -1.93 -14.51
N LEU A 230 4.06 -0.99 -14.15
CA LEU A 230 2.72 -1.27 -13.67
C LEU A 230 1.81 -1.60 -14.84
N ASP A 231 0.92 -2.54 -14.63
CA ASP A 231 -0.13 -2.95 -15.54
C ASP A 231 0.34 -3.08 -17.02
N PRO A 232 1.31 -3.96 -17.31
CA PRO A 232 1.95 -4.05 -18.62
C PRO A 232 0.98 -4.40 -19.73
N LEU A 233 -0.08 -5.15 -19.41
CA LEU A 233 -1.10 -5.61 -20.36
C LEU A 233 -2.38 -4.76 -20.32
N ARG A 234 -2.41 -3.70 -19.54
CA ARG A 234 -3.58 -2.80 -19.35
C ARG A 234 -4.83 -3.54 -18.89
N GLU A 235 -4.66 -4.36 -17.87
CA GLU A 235 -5.72 -5.18 -17.31
C GLU A 235 -6.60 -4.45 -16.30
N THR A 236 -6.14 -3.33 -15.69
CA THR A 236 -6.83 -2.62 -14.61
C THR A 236 -7.64 -1.42 -15.08
N ALA A 237 -7.60 -1.07 -16.36
CA ALA A 237 -8.21 0.13 -16.93
C ALA A 237 -7.67 1.43 -16.35
N ASP A 238 -6.40 1.47 -16.02
CA ASP A 238 -5.67 2.65 -15.58
C ASP A 238 -5.73 3.75 -16.66
N ILE A 239 -6.12 4.96 -16.24
CA ILE A 239 -6.32 6.10 -17.15
C ILE A 239 -5.03 6.88 -17.40
N GLU A 240 -4.05 6.81 -16.46
CA GLU A 240 -2.80 7.55 -16.55
C GLU A 240 -1.59 6.59 -16.56
N THR A 241 -1.14 6.25 -17.74
CA THR A 241 -0.06 5.26 -17.90
C THR A 241 1.34 5.86 -17.87
N GLU A 242 1.48 7.18 -17.81
CA GLU A 242 2.78 7.84 -17.78
C GLU A 242 3.45 7.73 -16.39
N ASN A 243 2.66 7.53 -15.33
CA ASN A 243 3.11 7.34 -13.95
C ASN A 243 3.36 5.86 -13.56
N ASN A 244 3.22 4.94 -14.54
CA ASN A 244 3.23 3.49 -14.34
C ASN A 244 4.59 2.82 -14.56
N SER A 245 5.66 3.58 -14.72
CA SER A 245 6.95 3.01 -15.07
C SER A 245 8.10 3.57 -14.25
N TRP A 246 9.05 2.72 -13.94
CA TRP A 246 10.34 3.10 -13.38
C TRP A 246 11.46 2.66 -14.31
N ASN A 247 12.38 3.60 -14.58
CA ASN A 247 13.52 3.41 -15.48
C ASN A 247 13.15 3.01 -16.91
N ILE A 248 11.93 3.38 -17.34
CA ILE A 248 11.45 3.27 -18.72
C ILE A 248 11.01 4.67 -19.15
N MET A 249 11.43 5.12 -20.33
CA MET A 249 10.83 6.31 -20.91
C MET A 249 9.39 5.99 -21.34
N PRO A 250 8.37 6.59 -20.75
CA PRO A 250 7.01 6.34 -21.14
C PRO A 250 6.80 6.75 -22.60
N ALA A 251 6.23 5.85 -23.38
CA ALA A 251 5.82 6.20 -24.75
C ALA A 251 4.68 7.22 -24.67
N PRO A 252 4.77 8.33 -25.41
CA PRO A 252 3.74 9.35 -25.38
C PRO A 252 2.39 8.76 -25.78
N SER A 253 1.34 9.10 -25.01
CA SER A 253 -0.01 8.63 -25.27
C SER A 253 -0.50 9.08 -26.66
N LYS A 254 -1.44 8.32 -27.26
CA LYS A 254 -2.05 8.70 -28.54
C LYS A 254 -2.63 10.12 -28.50
N PHE A 255 -3.16 10.53 -27.33
CA PHE A 255 -3.70 11.88 -27.11
C PHE A 255 -2.57 12.92 -27.10
N THR A 256 -1.46 12.66 -26.43
CA THR A 256 -0.28 13.54 -26.44
C THR A 256 0.27 13.73 -27.85
N ILE A 257 0.38 12.65 -28.62
CA ILE A 257 0.80 12.69 -30.02
C ILE A 257 -0.20 13.50 -30.85
N PHE A 258 -1.50 13.29 -30.66
CA PHE A 258 -2.54 14.03 -31.35
C PHE A 258 -2.50 15.53 -31.02
N LYS A 259 -2.35 15.88 -29.76
CA LYS A 259 -2.23 17.26 -29.31
C LYS A 259 -0.99 17.94 -29.89
N LYS A 260 0.15 17.26 -29.95
CA LYS A 260 1.38 17.74 -30.61
C LYS A 260 1.16 17.96 -32.10
N LYS A 261 0.49 17.02 -32.80
CA LYS A 261 0.17 17.18 -34.21
C LYS A 261 -0.80 18.34 -34.47
N ALA A 262 -1.83 18.51 -33.63
CA ALA A 262 -2.81 19.60 -33.73
C ALA A 262 -2.16 20.97 -33.45
N ALA A 263 -1.21 21.05 -32.53
CA ALA A 263 -0.44 22.26 -32.26
C ALA A 263 0.47 22.61 -33.43
N ALA A 264 1.17 21.64 -34.01
CA ALA A 264 2.02 21.84 -35.19
C ALA A 264 1.21 22.29 -36.41
N SER A 265 -0.01 21.74 -36.65
CA SER A 265 -0.88 22.14 -37.75
C SER A 265 -1.45 23.56 -37.60
N ARG A 266 -1.45 24.11 -36.36
CA ARG A 266 -1.89 25.49 -36.08
C ARG A 266 -0.75 26.53 -36.06
N GLY A 267 0.45 26.15 -36.52
CA GLY A 267 1.62 27.02 -36.52
C GLY A 267 2.22 27.32 -35.16
N GLN A 268 1.75 26.63 -34.11
CA GLN A 268 2.40 26.65 -32.78
C GLN A 268 3.51 25.62 -32.78
N SER A 269 4.72 26.01 -33.19
CA SER A 269 5.89 25.18 -33.00
C SER A 269 6.25 25.08 -31.52
N GLU A 270 6.57 23.87 -31.02
CA GLU A 270 7.31 23.71 -29.79
C GLU A 270 8.71 24.31 -29.99
N GLY A 271 8.83 25.57 -29.77
CA GLY A 271 10.10 26.26 -29.86
C GLY A 271 9.87 27.75 -29.64
N THR A 272 10.79 28.36 -28.97
CA THR A 272 10.83 29.81 -28.76
C THR A 272 10.39 30.56 -30.04
N ASN A 273 9.41 31.42 -29.88
CA ASN A 273 8.89 32.29 -30.92
C ASN A 273 10.05 32.84 -31.76
N PRO A 274 9.96 32.89 -33.09
CA PRO A 274 11.03 33.45 -33.94
C PRO A 274 11.54 34.81 -33.45
N MET A 275 10.68 35.62 -32.83
CA MET A 275 11.09 36.88 -32.19
C MET A 275 11.95 36.70 -30.92
N GLN A 276 11.73 35.64 -30.15
CA GLN A 276 12.56 35.31 -28.99
C GLN A 276 13.93 34.77 -29.42
N LYS A 277 13.97 33.93 -30.45
CA LYS A 277 15.23 33.48 -31.07
C LYS A 277 16.02 34.65 -31.68
N ALA A 278 15.36 35.66 -32.22
CA ALA A 278 16.01 36.86 -32.73
C ALA A 278 16.57 37.75 -31.61
N LYS A 279 15.95 37.76 -30.42
CA LYS A 279 16.48 38.48 -29.25
C LYS A 279 17.69 37.77 -28.63
N GLU A 280 17.63 36.42 -28.51
CA GLU A 280 18.77 35.63 -28.03
C GLU A 280 20.02 35.73 -28.92
N LYS A 281 19.83 35.85 -30.25
CA LYS A 281 20.94 36.07 -31.18
C LYS A 281 21.52 37.50 -31.17
N LYS A 282 20.81 38.47 -30.59
CA LYS A 282 21.26 39.87 -30.57
C LYS A 282 21.95 40.28 -29.26
N GLY A 283 22.13 39.36 -28.29
CA GLY A 283 23.02 39.57 -27.14
C GLY A 283 22.77 40.88 -26.39
N PHE A 284 21.53 41.08 -25.91
CA PHE A 284 21.22 42.13 -24.95
C PHE A 284 20.64 41.52 -23.71
#